data_7774141504adb48a05d15d7f33844b33
#
_entry.id   7774141504adb48a05d15d7f33844b33
#
_cell.length_a   1.000
_cell.length_b   1.000
_cell.length_c   1.000
_cell.angle_alpha   90.00
_cell.angle_beta   90.00
_cell.angle_gamma   90.00
#
_symmetry.space_group_name_H-M   'P 1'
#
loop_
_entity.id
_entity.type
_entity.pdbx_description
1 polymer ?
#
loop_
_entity_poly.entity_id
_entity_poly.type
_entity_poly.pdbx_seq_one_letter_code
_entity_poly.pdbx_strand_id
1 'polypeptide(L)'
;MQRRSFLKKATVGAGVAALGTPAIAQSLPTLNWRLVSSFPKSLDTLYGTPEVFANALRKATDGKFNVKVFAAGEVVPALQVLDAVQNGTVECGHTASYYYLGKNSAFIFDTAAPFGLTARQQSAWMLHGNGMKLMRELYASYNIVNFLGGQTGTQMGGWFRKEIKSPEDLKGLKFRIAGFAGQVLAKLGVVPQQLPAGEIYSALEKGTIDAAEFVGPYDDEKLGLAKVAKNYYYPAFWEGAAGLSFLVNKKQWDALPPSYQAAWEAACYEAHTDMCAKYDALNPPALQRLLQNGAVLRKFNISIMERSEEHTSELQSH
;
A
#
# COMPACT_ATOMS: atom_id res chain seq x y z
N MET A 1 6.35 -55.00 66.84
CA MET A 1 5.14 -55.46 66.13
C MET A 1 4.65 -54.45 65.17
N GLN A 2 4.23 -54.89 64.00
CA GLN A 2 3.57 -54.19 62.85
C GLN A 2 4.43 -53.34 61.93
N ARG A 3 5.23 -53.97 61.08
CA ARG A 3 5.78 -53.49 59.83
C ARG A 3 5.13 -54.14 58.57
N ARG A 4 3.94 -54.75 58.72
CA ARG A 4 3.29 -55.52 57.61
C ARG A 4 2.00 -54.95 57.07
N SER A 5 1.55 -53.75 57.49
CA SER A 5 0.30 -53.14 56.98
C SER A 5 0.48 -52.05 55.98
N PHE A 6 1.74 -51.61 55.69
CA PHE A 6 2.00 -50.56 54.76
C PHE A 6 2.12 -51.03 53.29
N LEU A 7 2.33 -52.30 53.05
CA LEU A 7 2.53 -52.86 51.72
C LEU A 7 1.26 -53.39 51.04
N LYS A 8 0.10 -53.30 51.66
CA LYS A 8 -1.19 -53.74 51.09
C LYS A 8 -2.08 -52.60 50.57
N LYS A 9 -1.63 -51.35 50.64
CA LYS A 9 -2.37 -50.22 50.09
C LYS A 9 -1.70 -49.55 48.88
N ALA A 10 -0.62 -50.14 48.35
CA ALA A 10 0.16 -49.58 47.20
C ALA A 10 -0.15 -50.24 45.85
N THR A 11 -1.22 -51.06 45.77
CA THR A 11 -1.52 -51.82 44.52
C THR A 11 -2.87 -51.54 43.90
N VAL A 12 -3.49 -50.38 44.15
CA VAL A 12 -4.71 -49.95 43.43
C VAL A 12 -4.58 -48.50 42.92
N GLY A 13 -3.40 -48.13 42.47
CA GLY A 13 -3.12 -46.79 41.96
C GLY A 13 -2.34 -46.78 40.62
N ALA A 14 -2.21 -47.94 39.99
CA ALA A 14 -1.50 -48.03 38.69
C ALA A 14 -2.47 -48.51 37.61
N GLY A 15 -3.16 -47.59 36.95
CA GLY A 15 -4.01 -48.03 35.87
C GLY A 15 -5.00 -47.03 35.34
N VAL A 16 -4.61 -45.78 35.17
CA VAL A 16 -5.16 -44.91 34.05
C VAL A 16 -4.01 -44.07 33.57
N ALA A 17 -3.06 -44.70 32.91
CA ALA A 17 -2.32 -44.00 31.84
C ALA A 17 -3.38 -43.69 30.80
N ALA A 18 -3.92 -42.47 30.83
CA ALA A 18 -4.67 -41.94 29.72
C ALA A 18 -3.73 -42.04 28.53
N LEU A 19 -3.96 -43.04 27.68
CA LEU A 19 -3.47 -43.04 26.30
C LEU A 19 -4.01 -41.78 25.69
N GLY A 20 -3.24 -40.67 25.81
CA GLY A 20 -3.48 -39.51 25.04
C GLY A 20 -3.50 -40.01 23.59
N THR A 21 -4.69 -40.09 23.00
CA THR A 21 -4.84 -40.25 21.57
C THR A 21 -3.88 -39.21 20.97
N PRO A 22 -2.93 -39.62 20.13
CA PRO A 22 -2.10 -38.63 19.44
C PRO A 22 -3.08 -37.69 18.77
N ALA A 23 -3.05 -36.42 19.19
CA ALA A 23 -3.77 -35.38 18.46
C ALA A 23 -3.26 -35.53 17.02
N ILE A 24 -4.08 -36.08 16.14
CA ILE A 24 -3.78 -36.11 14.71
C ILE A 24 -3.71 -34.64 14.37
N ALA A 25 -2.49 -34.11 14.31
CA ALA A 25 -2.25 -32.75 13.84
C ALA A 25 -2.83 -32.71 12.45
N GLN A 26 -4.03 -32.12 12.34
CA GLN A 26 -4.72 -32.00 11.08
C GLN A 26 -3.77 -31.24 10.15
N SER A 27 -3.26 -31.92 9.13
CA SER A 27 -2.27 -31.32 8.24
C SER A 27 -2.88 -30.07 7.61
N LEU A 28 -2.22 -28.93 7.80
CA LEU A 28 -2.66 -27.67 7.23
C LEU A 28 -2.81 -27.82 5.70
N PRO A 29 -3.87 -27.27 5.09
CA PRO A 29 -4.11 -27.39 3.65
C PRO A 29 -3.03 -26.69 2.84
N THR A 30 -2.71 -27.22 1.66
CA THR A 30 -1.90 -26.49 0.68
C THR A 30 -2.80 -25.51 -0.08
N LEU A 31 -2.43 -24.23 -0.04
CA LEU A 31 -3.16 -23.15 -0.70
C LEU A 31 -2.30 -22.49 -1.78
N ASN A 32 -2.93 -22.14 -2.90
CA ASN A 32 -2.32 -21.40 -3.99
C ASN A 32 -3.26 -20.25 -4.37
N TRP A 33 -2.92 -19.04 -3.96
CA TRP A 33 -3.70 -17.84 -4.20
C TRP A 33 -3.08 -16.98 -5.30
N ARG A 34 -3.90 -16.13 -5.91
CA ARG A 34 -3.50 -15.15 -6.90
C ARG A 34 -3.60 -13.77 -6.28
N LEU A 35 -2.51 -13.02 -6.33
CA LEU A 35 -2.46 -11.63 -5.92
C LEU A 35 -2.28 -10.76 -7.16
N VAL A 36 -3.20 -9.83 -7.40
CA VAL A 36 -3.08 -8.84 -8.47
C VAL A 36 -2.60 -7.51 -7.91
N SER A 37 -1.61 -6.90 -8.55
CA SER A 37 -1.05 -5.61 -8.15
C SER A 37 -1.52 -4.49 -9.06
N SER A 38 -1.72 -3.30 -8.51
CA SER A 38 -1.96 -2.07 -9.28
C SER A 38 -0.71 -1.53 -9.98
N PHE A 39 0.45 -2.17 -9.80
CA PHE A 39 1.74 -1.64 -10.25
C PHE A 39 2.41 -2.56 -11.27
N PRO A 40 3.15 -1.97 -12.25
CA PRO A 40 3.91 -2.72 -13.25
C PRO A 40 5.21 -3.27 -12.66
N LYS A 41 5.74 -4.34 -13.26
CA LYS A 41 7.00 -5.00 -12.83
C LYS A 41 8.23 -4.09 -12.84
N SER A 42 8.22 -3.04 -13.64
CA SER A 42 9.32 -2.06 -13.70
C SER A 42 9.52 -1.30 -12.39
N LEU A 43 8.49 -1.21 -11.55
CA LEU A 43 8.53 -0.57 -10.25
C LEU A 43 8.83 -1.61 -9.16
N ASP A 44 10.09 -2.01 -9.05
CA ASP A 44 10.55 -3.11 -8.19
C ASP A 44 10.48 -2.84 -6.68
N THR A 45 10.05 -1.65 -6.29
CA THR A 45 9.67 -1.35 -4.91
C THR A 45 8.17 -1.58 -4.73
N LEU A 46 7.31 -0.92 -5.50
CA LEU A 46 5.86 -1.08 -5.42
C LEU A 46 5.42 -2.51 -5.79
N TYR A 47 5.87 -3.01 -6.95
CA TYR A 47 5.57 -4.39 -7.37
C TYR A 47 6.37 -5.43 -6.57
N GLY A 48 7.59 -5.10 -6.14
CA GLY A 48 8.43 -6.01 -5.34
C GLY A 48 7.89 -6.27 -3.95
N THR A 49 7.13 -5.34 -3.36
CA THR A 49 6.53 -5.51 -2.03
C THR A 49 5.63 -6.74 -1.92
N PRO A 50 4.67 -7.00 -2.82
CA PRO A 50 3.92 -8.26 -2.80
C PRO A 50 4.78 -9.50 -3.09
N GLU A 51 5.92 -9.39 -3.76
CA GLU A 51 6.86 -10.50 -3.91
C GLU A 51 7.58 -10.81 -2.59
N VAL A 52 8.02 -9.77 -1.85
CA VAL A 52 8.58 -9.92 -0.49
C VAL A 52 7.54 -10.59 0.42
N PHE A 53 6.31 -10.08 0.44
CA PHE A 53 5.19 -10.66 1.17
C PHE A 53 4.97 -12.15 0.82
N ALA A 54 4.87 -12.49 -0.46
CA ALA A 54 4.61 -13.86 -0.91
C ALA A 54 5.74 -14.82 -0.50
N ASN A 55 7.00 -14.37 -0.56
CA ASN A 55 8.15 -15.13 -0.11
C ASN A 55 8.16 -15.36 1.41
N ALA A 56 7.86 -14.32 2.19
CA ALA A 56 7.77 -14.40 3.65
C ALA A 56 6.66 -15.38 4.08
N LEU A 57 5.47 -15.25 3.50
CA LEU A 57 4.33 -16.14 3.77
C LEU A 57 4.66 -17.59 3.42
N ARG A 58 5.25 -17.84 2.25
CA ARG A 58 5.66 -19.18 1.82
C ARG A 58 6.66 -19.80 2.79
N LYS A 59 7.66 -19.03 3.25
CA LYS A 59 8.64 -19.50 4.25
C LYS A 59 7.99 -19.79 5.59
N ALA A 60 7.12 -18.92 6.09
CA ALA A 60 6.44 -19.07 7.38
C ALA A 60 5.46 -20.26 7.41
N THR A 61 5.08 -20.79 6.25
CA THR A 61 4.11 -21.89 6.11
C THR A 61 4.72 -23.16 5.50
N ASP A 62 6.04 -23.29 5.51
CA ASP A 62 6.77 -24.42 4.92
C ASP A 62 6.32 -24.75 3.48
N GLY A 63 6.05 -23.71 2.68
CA GLY A 63 5.61 -23.85 1.30
C GLY A 63 4.15 -24.28 1.11
N LYS A 64 3.37 -24.37 2.18
CA LYS A 64 1.97 -24.81 2.09
C LYS A 64 1.01 -23.68 1.70
N PHE A 65 1.37 -22.41 1.96
CA PHE A 65 0.58 -21.27 1.50
C PHE A 65 1.39 -20.45 0.48
N ASN A 66 1.04 -20.60 -0.78
CA ASN A 66 1.72 -19.95 -1.89
C ASN A 66 0.83 -18.85 -2.47
N VAL A 67 1.42 -17.69 -2.73
CA VAL A 67 0.77 -16.57 -3.40
C VAL A 67 1.53 -16.23 -4.67
N LYS A 68 0.87 -16.33 -5.82
CA LYS A 68 1.43 -15.92 -7.11
C LYS A 68 1.05 -14.47 -7.38
N VAL A 69 2.06 -13.62 -7.56
CA VAL A 69 1.89 -12.18 -7.83
C VAL A 69 1.76 -11.95 -9.33
N PHE A 70 0.79 -11.11 -9.71
CA PHE A 70 0.54 -10.66 -11.07
C PHE A 70 0.62 -9.13 -11.13
N ALA A 71 1.29 -8.61 -12.13
CA ALA A 71 1.41 -7.17 -12.34
C ALA A 71 0.13 -6.56 -12.89
N ALA A 72 0.07 -5.22 -12.84
CA ALA A 72 -0.99 -4.43 -13.43
C ALA A 72 -1.25 -4.83 -14.90
N GLY A 73 -2.49 -5.15 -15.24
CA GLY A 73 -2.90 -5.52 -16.59
C GLY A 73 -2.69 -7.01 -16.95
N GLU A 74 -2.00 -7.82 -16.14
CA GLU A 74 -1.84 -9.25 -16.45
C GLU A 74 -3.13 -10.06 -16.22
N VAL A 75 -3.94 -9.70 -15.25
CA VAL A 75 -5.22 -10.35 -14.94
C VAL A 75 -6.36 -9.35 -14.94
N VAL A 76 -6.16 -8.20 -14.30
CA VAL A 76 -7.13 -7.10 -14.23
C VAL A 76 -6.43 -5.76 -14.48
N PRO A 77 -7.16 -4.73 -14.97
CA PRO A 77 -6.62 -3.37 -15.06
C PRO A 77 -6.16 -2.84 -13.71
N ALA A 78 -5.11 -2.01 -13.71
CA ALA A 78 -4.44 -1.49 -12.50
C ALA A 78 -5.40 -0.88 -11.45
N LEU A 79 -6.44 -0.17 -11.89
CA LEU A 79 -7.39 0.54 -11.04
C LEU A 79 -8.64 -0.30 -10.68
N GLN A 80 -8.66 -1.60 -11.02
CA GLN A 80 -9.77 -2.51 -10.74
C GLN A 80 -9.43 -3.63 -9.73
N VAL A 81 -8.31 -3.49 -9.02
CA VAL A 81 -7.85 -4.50 -8.05
C VAL A 81 -8.87 -4.70 -6.92
N LEU A 82 -9.43 -3.62 -6.36
CA LEU A 82 -10.46 -3.71 -5.32
C LEU A 82 -11.68 -4.50 -5.82
N ASP A 83 -12.18 -4.18 -7.02
CA ASP A 83 -13.35 -4.86 -7.60
C ASP A 83 -13.09 -6.35 -7.81
N ALA A 84 -11.91 -6.71 -8.31
CA ALA A 84 -11.53 -8.09 -8.53
C ALA A 84 -11.49 -8.91 -7.22
N VAL A 85 -10.96 -8.33 -6.14
CA VAL A 85 -10.93 -8.95 -4.82
C VAL A 85 -12.34 -9.01 -4.21
N GLN A 86 -13.08 -7.91 -4.26
CA GLN A 86 -14.46 -7.82 -3.75
C GLN A 86 -15.35 -8.91 -4.34
N ASN A 87 -15.27 -9.10 -5.64
CA ASN A 87 -16.09 -10.04 -6.39
C ASN A 87 -15.56 -11.49 -6.35
N GLY A 88 -14.38 -11.73 -5.75
CA GLY A 88 -13.75 -13.05 -5.68
C GLY A 88 -13.18 -13.53 -7.02
N THR A 89 -12.94 -12.64 -7.98
CA THR A 89 -12.24 -12.95 -9.24
C THR A 89 -10.81 -13.42 -8.95
N VAL A 90 -10.18 -12.82 -7.94
CA VAL A 90 -8.91 -13.25 -7.35
C VAL A 90 -9.03 -13.26 -5.84
N GLU A 91 -8.15 -13.98 -5.17
CA GLU A 91 -8.18 -14.16 -3.73
C GLU A 91 -7.71 -12.91 -2.99
N CYS A 92 -6.72 -12.21 -3.54
CA CYS A 92 -6.13 -11.02 -2.92
C CYS A 92 -5.56 -10.02 -3.93
N GLY A 93 -5.24 -8.82 -3.46
CA GLY A 93 -4.70 -7.73 -4.26
C GLY A 93 -3.76 -6.82 -3.47
N HIS A 94 -2.98 -6.01 -4.19
CA HIS A 94 -2.08 -5.00 -3.65
C HIS A 94 -2.27 -3.69 -4.40
N THR A 95 -2.58 -2.59 -3.68
CA THR A 95 -3.02 -1.33 -4.30
C THR A 95 -2.83 -0.13 -3.36
N ALA A 96 -2.99 1.07 -3.91
CA ALA A 96 -3.22 2.29 -3.16
C ALA A 96 -4.74 2.54 -3.07
N SER A 97 -5.28 2.59 -1.87
CA SER A 97 -6.73 2.58 -1.64
C SER A 97 -7.42 3.83 -2.15
N TYR A 98 -6.75 4.97 -2.15
CA TYR A 98 -7.30 6.24 -2.66
C TYR A 98 -7.65 6.18 -4.18
N TYR A 99 -7.18 5.17 -4.93
CA TYR A 99 -7.64 4.94 -6.30
C TYR A 99 -9.16 4.69 -6.38
N TYR A 100 -9.77 4.32 -5.27
CA TYR A 100 -11.20 4.01 -5.15
C TYR A 100 -11.99 5.14 -4.49
N LEU A 101 -11.42 6.35 -4.41
CA LEU A 101 -12.07 7.56 -3.89
C LEU A 101 -13.48 7.77 -4.50
N GLY A 102 -13.66 7.46 -5.77
CA GLY A 102 -14.96 7.54 -6.45
C GLY A 102 -16.02 6.58 -5.92
N LYS A 103 -15.64 5.51 -5.19
CA LYS A 103 -16.58 4.59 -4.54
C LYS A 103 -16.92 5.05 -3.12
N ASN A 104 -15.91 5.51 -2.38
CA ASN A 104 -16.05 6.03 -1.03
C ASN A 104 -14.85 6.92 -0.70
N SER A 105 -15.12 8.13 -0.23
CA SER A 105 -14.07 9.10 0.13
C SER A 105 -13.17 8.61 1.27
N ALA A 106 -13.67 7.75 2.15
CA ALA A 106 -12.89 7.22 3.27
C ALA A 106 -11.72 6.32 2.84
N PHE A 107 -11.65 5.85 1.59
CA PHE A 107 -10.49 5.10 1.07
C PHE A 107 -9.20 5.92 1.00
N ILE A 108 -9.24 7.23 1.26
CA ILE A 108 -8.02 8.04 1.32
C ILE A 108 -7.22 7.80 2.60
N PHE A 109 -7.87 7.41 3.70
CA PHE A 109 -7.26 7.47 5.04
C PHE A 109 -6.17 6.42 5.27
N ASP A 110 -6.18 5.28 4.61
CA ASP A 110 -5.09 4.30 4.69
C ASP A 110 -4.01 4.51 3.62
N THR A 111 -4.18 5.47 2.73
CA THR A 111 -3.16 5.87 1.76
C THR A 111 -2.56 7.23 2.09
N ALA A 112 -3.23 8.33 1.75
CA ALA A 112 -2.74 9.67 1.99
C ALA A 112 -3.87 10.72 1.93
N ALA A 113 -3.71 11.79 2.70
CA ALA A 113 -4.49 13.02 2.60
C ALA A 113 -3.54 14.22 2.51
N PRO A 114 -3.89 15.29 1.76
CA PRO A 114 -3.11 16.51 1.74
C PRO A 114 -2.89 17.08 3.14
N PHE A 115 -1.67 17.54 3.43
CA PHE A 115 -1.23 18.02 4.75
C PHE A 115 -1.45 17.01 5.90
N GLY A 116 -1.62 15.74 5.55
CA GLY A 116 -1.91 14.65 6.47
C GLY A 116 -0.69 14.12 7.21
N LEU A 117 -0.79 12.87 7.64
CA LEU A 117 0.21 12.22 8.46
C LEU A 117 1.49 11.92 7.65
N THR A 118 2.64 12.06 8.31
CA THR A 118 3.90 11.49 7.81
C THR A 118 3.85 9.96 7.86
N ALA A 119 4.76 9.29 7.14
CA ALA A 119 4.86 7.82 7.12
C ALA A 119 4.87 7.19 8.52
N ARG A 120 5.66 7.79 9.43
CA ARG A 120 5.76 7.33 10.82
C ARG A 120 4.47 7.55 11.61
N GLN A 121 3.82 8.69 11.44
CA GLN A 121 2.54 9.00 12.10
C GLN A 121 1.42 8.10 11.58
N GLN A 122 1.36 7.86 10.27
CA GLN A 122 0.38 6.97 9.67
C GLN A 122 0.57 5.52 10.16
N SER A 123 1.80 5.03 10.19
CA SER A 123 2.10 3.71 10.75
C SER A 123 1.69 3.61 12.23
N ALA A 124 1.95 4.65 13.03
CA ALA A 124 1.52 4.70 14.43
C ALA A 124 -0.01 4.69 14.56
N TRP A 125 -0.72 5.46 13.74
CA TRP A 125 -2.19 5.49 13.75
C TRP A 125 -2.79 4.15 13.32
N MET A 126 -2.24 3.54 12.27
CA MET A 126 -2.73 2.24 11.77
C MET A 126 -2.45 1.09 12.77
N LEU A 127 -1.25 1.05 13.37
CA LEU A 127 -0.80 -0.09 14.19
C LEU A 127 -1.20 0.02 15.66
N HIS A 128 -1.22 1.23 16.23
CA HIS A 128 -1.42 1.47 17.66
C HIS A 128 -2.56 2.46 17.95
N GLY A 129 -3.13 3.10 16.92
CA GLY A 129 -4.32 3.93 16.99
C GLY A 129 -5.58 3.17 16.52
N ASN A 130 -6.56 3.95 16.06
CA ASN A 130 -7.83 3.40 15.56
C ASN A 130 -7.82 3.13 14.05
N GLY A 131 -6.74 3.41 13.33
CA GLY A 131 -6.69 3.38 11.87
C GLY A 131 -7.08 2.04 11.29
N MET A 132 -6.40 0.97 11.69
CA MET A 132 -6.70 -0.38 11.19
C MET A 132 -8.14 -0.80 11.52
N LYS A 133 -8.65 -0.47 12.71
CA LYS A 133 -10.04 -0.80 13.10
C LYS A 133 -11.04 -0.12 12.16
N LEU A 134 -10.91 1.20 11.96
CA LEU A 134 -11.81 1.98 11.11
C LEU A 134 -11.75 1.51 9.65
N MET A 135 -10.53 1.26 9.14
CA MET A 135 -10.38 0.76 7.78
C MET A 135 -10.94 -0.66 7.62
N ARG A 136 -10.80 -1.54 8.62
CA ARG A 136 -11.43 -2.87 8.62
C ARG A 136 -12.95 -2.79 8.56
N GLU A 137 -13.57 -1.85 9.26
CA GLU A 137 -15.01 -1.60 9.22
C GLU A 137 -15.45 -1.12 7.83
N LEU A 138 -14.71 -0.19 7.22
CA LEU A 138 -14.96 0.27 5.85
C LEU A 138 -14.86 -0.88 4.84
N TYR A 139 -13.73 -1.60 4.83
CA TYR A 139 -13.48 -2.66 3.86
C TYR A 139 -14.41 -3.85 4.00
N ALA A 140 -14.92 -4.14 5.21
CA ALA A 140 -15.89 -5.18 5.44
C ALA A 140 -17.20 -4.96 4.63
N SER A 141 -17.61 -3.70 4.43
CA SER A 141 -18.76 -3.35 3.58
C SER A 141 -18.54 -3.65 2.09
N TYR A 142 -17.28 -3.87 1.69
CA TYR A 142 -16.86 -4.26 0.35
C TYR A 142 -16.44 -5.74 0.27
N ASN A 143 -16.82 -6.58 1.24
CA ASN A 143 -16.43 -7.99 1.29
C ASN A 143 -14.89 -8.19 1.26
N ILE A 144 -14.14 -7.31 1.90
CA ILE A 144 -12.67 -7.28 1.93
C ILE A 144 -12.17 -7.21 3.37
N VAL A 145 -11.02 -7.83 3.60
CA VAL A 145 -10.17 -7.62 4.79
C VAL A 145 -8.87 -6.98 4.30
N ASN A 146 -8.51 -5.82 4.86
CA ASN A 146 -7.31 -5.08 4.48
C ASN A 146 -6.15 -5.30 5.47
N PHE A 147 -4.94 -5.12 4.98
CA PHE A 147 -3.69 -5.20 5.74
C PHE A 147 -2.72 -4.15 5.25
N LEU A 148 -1.72 -3.79 6.06
CA LEU A 148 -0.63 -2.93 5.62
C LEU A 148 0.12 -3.60 4.46
N GLY A 149 0.24 -2.89 3.34
CA GLY A 149 0.82 -3.40 2.10
C GLY A 149 2.04 -2.63 1.63
N GLY A 150 2.63 -1.80 2.49
CA GLY A 150 3.79 -0.98 2.17
C GLY A 150 3.64 0.46 2.64
N GLN A 151 4.75 1.19 2.60
CA GLN A 151 4.81 2.62 2.90
C GLN A 151 5.88 3.27 2.03
N THR A 152 5.52 4.34 1.33
CA THR A 152 6.46 5.00 0.41
C THR A 152 7.53 5.84 1.12
N GLY A 153 7.32 6.18 2.38
CA GLY A 153 8.12 7.23 3.00
C GLY A 153 7.83 8.59 2.36
N THR A 154 8.76 9.52 2.51
CA THR A 154 8.62 10.89 1.98
C THR A 154 8.59 10.89 0.45
N GLN A 155 7.60 11.58 -0.10
CA GLN A 155 7.41 11.71 -1.55
C GLN A 155 7.86 13.07 -2.09
N MET A 156 7.86 13.19 -3.43
CA MET A 156 8.11 14.42 -4.17
C MET A 156 6.83 14.97 -4.77
N GLY A 157 6.79 16.29 -4.97
CA GLY A 157 5.63 16.98 -5.50
C GLY A 157 5.40 16.82 -7.01
N GLY A 158 6.27 16.10 -7.71
CA GLY A 158 6.06 15.70 -9.11
C GLY A 158 6.80 16.53 -10.15
N TRP A 159 6.54 16.18 -11.40
CA TRP A 159 7.21 16.65 -12.62
C TRP A 159 6.31 17.56 -13.41
N PHE A 160 6.85 18.71 -13.80
CA PHE A 160 6.11 19.73 -14.53
C PHE A 160 6.89 20.11 -15.81
N ARG A 161 6.18 20.18 -16.94
CA ARG A 161 6.76 20.64 -18.22
C ARG A 161 7.10 22.12 -18.18
N LYS A 162 6.33 22.92 -17.43
CA LYS A 162 6.55 24.36 -17.21
C LYS A 162 6.87 24.64 -15.75
N GLU A 163 7.52 25.74 -15.48
CA GLU A 163 7.72 26.23 -14.13
C GLU A 163 6.41 26.75 -13.54
N ILE A 164 6.14 26.44 -12.29
CA ILE A 164 4.96 26.85 -11.51
C ILE A 164 5.42 27.83 -10.44
N LYS A 165 5.08 29.09 -10.56
CA LYS A 165 5.51 30.18 -9.67
C LYS A 165 4.44 30.63 -8.71
N SER A 166 3.16 30.50 -9.09
CA SER A 166 2.03 31.00 -8.33
C SER A 166 0.80 30.08 -8.51
N PRO A 167 -0.24 30.24 -7.70
CA PRO A 167 -1.51 29.52 -7.88
C PRO A 167 -2.14 29.71 -9.27
N GLU A 168 -1.91 30.85 -9.91
CA GLU A 168 -2.44 31.18 -11.25
C GLU A 168 -1.89 30.24 -12.31
N ASP A 169 -0.64 29.78 -12.16
CA ASP A 169 0.01 28.84 -13.10
C ASP A 169 -0.60 27.43 -13.07
N LEU A 170 -1.40 27.14 -12.05
CA LEU A 170 -2.13 25.87 -11.92
C LEU A 170 -3.43 25.85 -12.71
N LYS A 171 -3.99 27.01 -13.09
CA LYS A 171 -5.27 27.08 -13.79
C LYS A 171 -5.22 26.43 -15.17
N GLY A 172 -6.09 25.44 -15.37
CA GLY A 172 -6.17 24.67 -16.60
C GLY A 172 -5.06 23.62 -16.77
N LEU A 173 -4.13 23.49 -15.80
CA LEU A 173 -3.07 22.52 -15.86
C LEU A 173 -3.65 21.10 -15.82
N LYS A 174 -3.39 20.30 -16.82
CA LYS A 174 -3.74 18.87 -16.85
C LYS A 174 -2.71 18.10 -16.05
N PHE A 175 -3.09 17.69 -14.86
CA PHE A 175 -2.17 17.10 -13.90
C PHE A 175 -2.58 15.66 -13.54
N ARG A 176 -1.68 14.70 -13.81
CA ARG A 176 -1.84 13.36 -13.27
C ARG A 176 -1.57 13.41 -11.78
N ILE A 177 -2.62 13.28 -11.03
CA ILE A 177 -2.58 13.21 -9.57
C ILE A 177 -3.71 12.30 -9.09
N ALA A 178 -3.44 11.47 -8.08
CA ALA A 178 -4.38 10.52 -7.56
C ALA A 178 -5.05 11.01 -6.27
N GLY A 179 -6.14 10.35 -5.89
CA GLY A 179 -6.77 10.51 -4.60
C GLY A 179 -7.39 11.88 -4.35
N PHE A 180 -7.45 12.24 -3.06
CA PHE A 180 -8.07 13.47 -2.58
C PHE A 180 -7.31 14.74 -3.00
N ALA A 181 -5.99 14.63 -3.19
CA ALA A 181 -5.17 15.71 -3.71
C ALA A 181 -5.70 16.27 -5.04
N GLY A 182 -6.21 15.41 -5.93
CA GLY A 182 -6.85 15.83 -7.17
C GLY A 182 -8.07 16.72 -6.93
N GLN A 183 -8.91 16.40 -5.94
CA GLN A 183 -10.10 17.23 -5.60
C GLN A 183 -9.69 18.59 -5.03
N VAL A 184 -8.68 18.64 -4.17
CA VAL A 184 -8.13 19.89 -3.61
C VAL A 184 -7.58 20.77 -4.71
N LEU A 185 -6.72 20.23 -5.58
CA LEU A 185 -6.12 21.00 -6.67
C LEU A 185 -7.13 21.43 -7.74
N ALA A 186 -8.22 20.70 -7.92
CA ALA A 186 -9.31 21.13 -8.80
C ALA A 186 -9.94 22.46 -8.32
N LYS A 187 -9.97 22.74 -7.01
CA LYS A 187 -10.40 24.04 -6.46
C LYS A 187 -9.46 25.20 -6.86
N LEU A 188 -8.18 24.87 -7.14
CA LEU A 188 -7.20 25.81 -7.67
C LEU A 188 -7.23 25.92 -9.21
N GLY A 189 -8.18 25.24 -9.87
CA GLY A 189 -8.36 25.29 -11.32
C GLY A 189 -7.52 24.26 -12.07
N VAL A 190 -6.85 23.33 -11.41
CA VAL A 190 -6.20 22.16 -12.02
C VAL A 190 -7.24 21.25 -12.65
N VAL A 191 -6.89 20.58 -13.75
CA VAL A 191 -7.68 19.50 -14.36
C VAL A 191 -7.03 18.16 -13.97
N PRO A 192 -7.43 17.54 -12.84
CA PRO A 192 -6.80 16.32 -12.36
C PRO A 192 -7.18 15.13 -13.24
N GLN A 193 -6.23 14.22 -13.43
CA GLN A 193 -6.44 12.98 -14.17
C GLN A 193 -5.81 11.82 -13.39
N GLN A 194 -6.58 10.77 -13.14
CA GLN A 194 -6.06 9.56 -12.50
C GLN A 194 -5.67 8.55 -13.56
N LEU A 195 -4.35 8.40 -13.77
CA LEU A 195 -3.77 7.44 -14.71
C LEU A 195 -2.92 6.43 -13.95
N PRO A 196 -2.91 5.15 -14.35
CA PRO A 196 -2.01 4.15 -13.80
C PRO A 196 -0.55 4.45 -14.18
N ALA A 197 0.40 3.97 -13.36
CA ALA A 197 1.83 4.26 -13.50
C ALA A 197 2.37 4.03 -14.92
N GLY A 198 1.98 2.94 -15.56
CA GLY A 198 2.45 2.56 -16.90
C GLY A 198 2.03 3.51 -18.02
N GLU A 199 1.07 4.41 -17.80
CA GLU A 199 0.54 5.34 -18.80
C GLU A 199 1.11 6.76 -18.66
N ILE A 200 1.74 7.08 -17.52
CA ILE A 200 2.15 8.45 -17.18
C ILE A 200 3.18 9.00 -18.21
N TYR A 201 4.22 8.22 -18.50
CA TYR A 201 5.27 8.65 -19.44
C TYR A 201 4.68 9.03 -20.80
N SER A 202 3.88 8.13 -21.38
CA SER A 202 3.26 8.36 -22.71
C SER A 202 2.29 9.56 -22.69
N ALA A 203 1.56 9.76 -21.59
CA ALA A 203 0.65 10.89 -21.45
C ALA A 203 1.41 12.23 -21.39
N LEU A 204 2.52 12.30 -20.65
CA LEU A 204 3.41 13.48 -20.64
C LEU A 204 4.08 13.69 -21.99
N GLU A 205 4.61 12.64 -22.63
CA GLU A 205 5.30 12.72 -23.92
C GLU A 205 4.38 13.28 -25.01
N LYS A 206 3.13 12.79 -25.08
CA LYS A 206 2.12 13.23 -26.05
C LYS A 206 1.50 14.58 -25.69
N GLY A 207 1.73 15.12 -24.49
CA GLY A 207 1.13 16.37 -24.04
C GLY A 207 -0.37 16.25 -23.69
N THR A 208 -0.88 15.04 -23.47
CA THR A 208 -2.25 14.85 -22.95
C THR A 208 -2.36 15.27 -21.49
N ILE A 209 -1.25 15.26 -20.77
CA ILE A 209 -1.08 15.90 -19.46
C ILE A 209 0.15 16.83 -19.48
N ASP A 210 0.13 17.84 -18.61
CA ASP A 210 1.18 18.87 -18.47
C ASP A 210 2.13 18.59 -17.31
N ALA A 211 1.66 17.81 -16.35
CA ALA A 211 2.38 17.47 -15.14
C ALA A 211 1.94 16.10 -14.62
N ALA A 212 2.82 15.47 -13.81
CA ALA A 212 2.52 14.23 -13.12
C ALA A 212 3.27 14.16 -11.79
N GLU A 213 2.58 13.79 -10.73
CA GLU A 213 3.18 13.24 -9.52
C GLU A 213 3.11 11.71 -9.56
N PHE A 214 4.00 11.05 -8.84
CA PHE A 214 3.90 9.61 -8.67
C PHE A 214 4.35 9.17 -7.26
N VAL A 215 5.63 9.00 -6.99
CA VAL A 215 6.14 8.70 -5.65
C VAL A 215 7.35 9.57 -5.33
N GLY A 216 8.48 9.27 -5.92
CA GLY A 216 9.73 9.92 -5.60
C GLY A 216 10.85 9.52 -6.55
N PRO A 217 12.09 9.98 -6.27
CA PRO A 217 13.17 9.92 -7.24
C PRO A 217 13.43 8.54 -7.84
N TYR A 218 13.34 7.49 -7.04
CA TYR A 218 13.67 6.14 -7.48
C TYR A 218 12.67 5.57 -8.51
N ASP A 219 11.38 5.69 -8.24
CA ASP A 219 10.35 5.26 -9.18
C ASP A 219 10.21 6.20 -10.36
N ASP A 220 10.31 7.51 -10.12
CA ASP A 220 10.20 8.53 -11.16
C ASP A 220 11.33 8.40 -12.19
N GLU A 221 12.55 8.02 -11.74
CA GLU A 221 13.66 7.69 -12.63
C GLU A 221 13.33 6.49 -13.53
N LYS A 222 12.73 5.43 -12.96
CA LYS A 222 12.32 4.23 -13.69
C LYS A 222 11.20 4.48 -14.68
N LEU A 223 10.26 5.35 -14.32
CA LEU A 223 9.22 5.79 -15.23
C LEU A 223 9.74 6.74 -16.34
N GLY A 224 10.98 7.22 -16.18
CA GLY A 224 11.62 8.09 -17.18
C GLY A 224 11.06 9.51 -17.22
N LEU A 225 10.39 9.99 -16.17
CA LEU A 225 9.65 11.25 -16.16
C LEU A 225 10.55 12.45 -16.45
N ALA A 226 11.81 12.43 -16.02
CA ALA A 226 12.80 13.46 -16.32
C ALA A 226 13.10 13.66 -17.80
N LYS A 227 12.76 12.72 -18.67
CA LYS A 227 12.96 12.85 -20.13
C LYS A 227 11.92 13.75 -20.77
N VAL A 228 10.71 13.80 -20.22
CA VAL A 228 9.53 14.46 -20.79
C VAL A 228 9.06 15.68 -19.99
N ALA A 229 9.53 15.83 -18.73
CA ALA A 229 9.33 17.01 -17.89
C ALA A 229 10.60 17.29 -17.10
N LYS A 230 11.00 18.57 -16.97
CA LYS A 230 12.30 18.93 -16.39
C LYS A 230 12.21 19.52 -14.98
N ASN A 231 11.08 20.12 -14.61
CA ASN A 231 10.92 20.78 -13.32
C ASN A 231 10.41 19.79 -12.31
N TYR A 232 11.23 19.45 -11.32
CA TYR A 232 10.94 18.47 -10.27
C TYR A 232 10.69 19.19 -8.95
N TYR A 233 9.46 19.13 -8.46
CA TYR A 233 9.01 19.94 -7.34
C TYR A 233 9.02 19.21 -6.01
N TYR A 234 9.20 19.98 -4.92
CA TYR A 234 9.04 19.57 -3.52
C TYR A 234 8.51 20.76 -2.68
N PRO A 235 7.96 20.50 -1.47
CA PRO A 235 7.56 19.21 -0.90
C PRO A 235 6.30 18.64 -1.56
N ALA A 236 6.05 17.34 -1.36
CA ALA A 236 4.78 16.70 -1.71
C ALA A 236 3.73 16.99 -0.64
N PHE A 237 3.27 18.24 -0.53
CA PHE A 237 2.33 18.64 0.54
C PHE A 237 0.95 18.00 0.39
N TRP A 238 0.59 17.56 -0.80
CA TRP A 238 -0.65 16.81 -1.09
C TRP A 238 -0.56 15.32 -0.79
N GLU A 239 0.66 14.78 -0.69
CA GLU A 239 0.92 13.38 -0.36
C GLU A 239 2.30 13.25 0.27
N GLY A 240 2.40 13.59 1.56
CA GLY A 240 3.67 13.55 2.30
C GLY A 240 4.28 12.16 2.40
N ALA A 241 3.42 11.13 2.38
CA ALA A 241 3.75 9.72 2.35
C ALA A 241 2.48 8.93 1.98
N ALA A 242 2.61 7.76 1.37
CA ALA A 242 1.47 6.91 1.06
C ALA A 242 1.59 5.51 1.67
N GLY A 243 0.57 5.11 2.42
CA GLY A 243 0.35 3.72 2.80
C GLY A 243 -0.23 2.93 1.64
N LEU A 244 0.23 1.70 1.46
CA LEU A 244 -0.40 0.75 0.53
C LEU A 244 -1.09 -0.35 1.31
N SER A 245 -2.03 -1.02 0.65
CA SER A 245 -2.85 -2.05 1.28
C SER A 245 -2.78 -3.37 0.53
N PHE A 246 -2.63 -4.46 1.27
CA PHE A 246 -3.06 -5.77 0.83
C PHE A 246 -4.54 -5.93 1.11
N LEU A 247 -5.27 -6.39 0.12
CA LEU A 247 -6.70 -6.65 0.16
C LEU A 247 -6.93 -8.15 0.01
N VAL A 248 -7.76 -8.74 0.87
CA VAL A 248 -8.13 -10.16 0.81
C VAL A 248 -9.64 -10.27 0.73
N ASN A 249 -10.16 -11.10 -0.15
CA ASN A 249 -11.59 -11.41 -0.17
C ASN A 249 -12.00 -11.99 1.20
N LYS A 250 -13.02 -11.39 1.83
CA LYS A 250 -13.41 -11.73 3.20
C LYS A 250 -13.78 -13.21 3.37
N LYS A 251 -14.49 -13.79 2.40
CA LYS A 251 -14.85 -15.21 2.45
C LYS A 251 -13.62 -16.11 2.43
N GLN A 252 -12.60 -15.75 1.64
CA GLN A 252 -11.34 -16.49 1.58
C GLN A 252 -10.56 -16.35 2.90
N TRP A 253 -10.52 -15.13 3.47
CA TRP A 253 -9.87 -14.87 4.75
C TRP A 253 -10.50 -15.65 5.89
N ASP A 254 -11.83 -15.62 6.00
CA ASP A 254 -12.56 -16.28 7.08
C ASP A 254 -12.41 -17.82 7.04
N ALA A 255 -12.10 -18.38 5.89
CA ALA A 255 -11.85 -19.82 5.71
C ALA A 255 -10.42 -20.25 6.03
N LEU A 256 -9.49 -19.31 6.28
CA LEU A 256 -8.10 -19.63 6.58
C LEU A 256 -7.94 -20.23 7.99
N PRO A 257 -7.08 -21.23 8.18
CA PRO A 257 -6.64 -21.65 9.49
C PRO A 257 -6.00 -20.48 10.27
N PRO A 258 -6.20 -20.37 11.59
CA PRO A 258 -5.63 -19.28 12.40
C PRO A 258 -4.11 -19.12 12.26
N SER A 259 -3.38 -20.22 12.09
CA SER A 259 -1.92 -20.18 11.85
C SER A 259 -1.57 -19.52 10.52
N TYR A 260 -2.40 -19.67 9.47
CA TYR A 260 -2.20 -19.00 8.19
C TYR A 260 -2.58 -17.53 8.24
N GLN A 261 -3.61 -17.17 9.00
CA GLN A 261 -3.94 -15.77 9.26
C GLN A 261 -2.79 -15.05 9.99
N ALA A 262 -2.22 -15.67 11.03
CA ALA A 262 -1.06 -15.12 11.74
C ALA A 262 0.19 -14.99 10.84
N ALA A 263 0.46 -16.01 10.01
CA ALA A 263 1.58 -15.96 9.04
C ALA A 263 1.38 -14.87 7.99
N TRP A 264 0.15 -14.67 7.51
CA TRP A 264 -0.22 -13.58 6.60
C TRP A 264 0.06 -12.21 7.21
N GLU A 265 -0.41 -11.97 8.42
CA GLU A 265 -0.20 -10.71 9.13
C GLU A 265 1.29 -10.42 9.34
N ALA A 266 2.07 -11.43 9.75
CA ALA A 266 3.52 -11.29 9.91
C ALA A 266 4.21 -10.94 8.59
N ALA A 267 3.84 -11.60 7.50
CA ALA A 267 4.38 -11.31 6.16
C ALA A 267 4.02 -9.89 5.68
N CYS A 268 2.84 -9.37 6.04
CA CYS A 268 2.46 -7.98 5.76
C CYS A 268 3.38 -6.99 6.47
N TYR A 269 3.72 -7.22 7.72
CA TYR A 269 4.65 -6.36 8.48
C TYR A 269 6.06 -6.37 7.89
N GLU A 270 6.57 -7.55 7.46
CA GLU A 270 7.85 -7.67 6.80
C GLU A 270 7.87 -6.84 5.51
N ALA A 271 6.89 -7.02 4.65
CA ALA A 271 6.78 -6.31 3.38
C ALA A 271 6.60 -4.78 3.55
N HIS A 272 5.81 -4.36 4.54
CA HIS A 272 5.59 -2.95 4.86
C HIS A 272 6.90 -2.27 5.30
N THR A 273 7.66 -2.92 6.16
CA THR A 273 8.94 -2.40 6.66
C THR A 273 10.00 -2.37 5.57
N ASP A 274 10.11 -3.45 4.78
CA ASP A 274 11.06 -3.55 3.66
C ASP A 274 10.86 -2.44 2.65
N MET A 275 9.61 -2.20 2.24
CA MET A 275 9.28 -1.15 1.26
C MET A 275 9.73 0.23 1.74
N CYS A 276 9.41 0.61 2.98
CA CYS A 276 9.79 1.90 3.54
C CYS A 276 11.31 2.07 3.59
N ALA A 277 12.02 1.06 4.11
CA ALA A 277 13.47 1.07 4.20
C ALA A 277 14.14 1.14 2.81
N LYS A 278 13.57 0.43 1.82
CA LYS A 278 14.07 0.42 0.45
C LYS A 278 13.94 1.80 -0.21
N TYR A 279 12.82 2.50 -0.03
CA TYR A 279 12.68 3.88 -0.53
C TYR A 279 13.62 4.84 0.14
N ASP A 280 13.77 4.80 1.46
CA ASP A 280 14.68 5.67 2.19
C ASP A 280 16.15 5.48 1.73
N ALA A 281 16.53 4.25 1.40
CA ALA A 281 17.86 3.94 0.90
C ALA A 281 18.07 4.35 -0.57
N LEU A 282 17.05 4.23 -1.43
CA LEU A 282 17.21 4.37 -2.88
C LEU A 282 16.82 5.74 -3.45
N ASN A 283 15.93 6.49 -2.77
CA ASN A 283 15.52 7.81 -3.22
C ASN A 283 16.68 8.84 -3.25
N PRO A 284 17.55 8.95 -2.23
CA PRO A 284 18.62 9.95 -2.26
C PRO A 284 19.60 9.76 -3.43
N PRO A 285 20.17 8.57 -3.71
CA PRO A 285 21.06 8.40 -4.84
C PRO A 285 20.34 8.54 -6.19
N ALA A 286 19.05 8.19 -6.29
CA ALA A 286 18.25 8.40 -7.49
C ALA A 286 18.05 9.91 -7.76
N LEU A 287 17.77 10.71 -6.73
CA LEU A 287 17.67 12.17 -6.88
C LEU A 287 18.96 12.76 -7.43
N GLN A 288 20.12 12.33 -6.91
CA GLN A 288 21.42 12.79 -7.42
C GLN A 288 21.58 12.49 -8.91
N ARG A 289 21.25 11.28 -9.35
CA ARG A 289 21.31 10.90 -10.78
C ARG A 289 20.36 11.73 -11.64
N LEU A 290 19.14 11.95 -11.18
CA LEU A 290 18.15 12.78 -11.88
C LEU A 290 18.65 14.21 -12.08
N LEU A 291 19.24 14.82 -11.06
CA LEU A 291 19.82 16.16 -11.13
C LEU A 291 21.04 16.22 -12.06
N GLN A 292 21.92 15.24 -11.99
CA GLN A 292 23.08 15.12 -12.92
C GLN A 292 22.62 14.96 -14.39
N ASN A 293 21.46 14.35 -14.62
CA ASN A 293 20.85 14.16 -15.93
C ASN A 293 19.94 15.34 -16.37
N GLY A 294 20.02 16.48 -15.67
CA GLY A 294 19.39 17.73 -16.10
C GLY A 294 17.98 17.97 -15.56
N ALA A 295 17.53 17.24 -14.55
CA ALA A 295 16.34 17.62 -13.80
C ALA A 295 16.62 18.91 -13.00
N VAL A 296 15.64 19.80 -12.92
CA VAL A 296 15.71 21.06 -12.19
C VAL A 296 14.87 20.95 -10.93
N LEU A 297 15.52 20.84 -9.78
CA LEU A 297 14.86 20.78 -8.49
C LEU A 297 14.25 22.15 -8.13
N ARG A 298 12.96 22.16 -7.78
CA ARG A 298 12.22 23.37 -7.46
C ARG A 298 11.41 23.21 -6.19
N LYS A 299 11.39 24.27 -5.39
CA LYS A 299 10.51 24.36 -4.22
C LYS A 299 9.20 25.02 -4.62
N PHE A 300 8.04 24.47 -4.20
CA PHE A 300 6.77 25.17 -4.35
C PHE A 300 6.76 26.49 -3.60
N ASN A 301 6.14 27.50 -4.20
CA ASN A 301 5.88 28.74 -3.52
C ASN A 301 4.89 28.50 -2.36
N ILE A 302 5.14 29.16 -1.24
CA ILE A 302 4.29 29.05 -0.04
C ILE A 302 2.83 29.36 -0.33
N SER A 303 2.56 30.35 -1.20
CA SER A 303 1.20 30.72 -1.59
C SER A 303 0.39 29.60 -2.27
N ILE A 304 1.07 28.67 -2.94
CA ILE A 304 0.41 27.48 -3.52
C ILE A 304 0.00 26.52 -2.40
N MET A 305 0.87 26.33 -1.42
CA MET A 305 0.59 25.44 -0.30
C MET A 305 -0.52 25.99 0.60
N GLU A 306 -0.48 27.29 0.93
CA GLU A 306 -1.52 27.96 1.73
C GLU A 306 -2.90 27.86 1.07
N ARG A 307 -3.02 28.17 -0.21
CA ARG A 307 -4.28 28.02 -0.95
C ARG A 307 -4.75 26.57 -1.03
N SER A 308 -3.86 25.63 -1.14
CA SER A 308 -4.20 24.21 -1.15
C SER A 308 -4.68 23.73 0.23
N GLU A 309 -4.08 24.24 1.30
CA GLU A 309 -4.47 23.93 2.68
C GLU A 309 -5.87 24.47 2.99
N GLU A 310 -6.18 25.72 2.62
CA GLU A 310 -7.52 26.30 2.75
C GLU A 310 -8.59 25.38 2.14
N HIS A 311 -8.39 24.92 0.91
CA HIS A 311 -9.34 24.03 0.24
C HIS A 311 -9.35 22.60 0.79
N THR A 312 -8.23 22.13 1.38
CA THR A 312 -8.21 20.86 2.09
C THR A 312 -9.12 20.93 3.32
N SER A 313 -9.00 21.98 4.11
CA SER A 313 -9.83 22.22 5.30
C SER A 313 -11.32 22.37 4.95
N GLU A 314 -11.65 23.10 3.88
CA GLU A 314 -13.02 23.21 3.37
C GLU A 314 -13.64 21.85 3.03
N LEU A 315 -12.91 21.01 2.28
CA LEU A 315 -13.41 19.71 1.84
C LEU A 315 -13.50 18.66 2.96
N GLN A 316 -12.73 18.83 4.04
CA GLN A 316 -12.80 17.95 5.21
C GLN A 316 -13.91 18.35 6.19
N SER A 317 -14.45 19.56 6.10
CA SER A 317 -15.51 20.07 6.98
C SER A 317 -16.92 19.69 6.54
N HIS A 318 -17.08 19.05 5.41
CA HIS A 318 -18.35 18.58 4.83
C HIS A 318 -18.39 17.05 4.72
#